data_cb0764121b5b2aae3ec0182f71d5a4a3
#
_entry.id   cb0764121b5b2aae3ec0182f71d5a4a3
#
_cell.length_a   1.000
_cell.length_b   1.000
_cell.length_c   1.000
_cell.angle_alpha   90.00
_cell.angle_beta   90.00
_cell.angle_gamma   90.00
#
_symmetry.space_group_name_H-M   'P 1'
#
loop_
_entity.id
_entity.type
_entity.pdbx_description
1 polymer ?
#
loop_
_entity_poly.entity_id
_entity_poly.type
_entity_poly.pdbx_seq_one_letter_code
_entity_poly.pdbx_strand_id
1 'polypeptide(L)'
;MLPIIFNEAAVKVGLAGVGEALERRRAALTEAGVVPIDIPVQGASLAGLKLLYVAGTSKSDAAALAARAREAGVFVNVEDIPEMCDFHAPATVRRGDLLVTVSTGGRAPGLARLIREWLSKKLGSEWNRQLEAISDRRAQWRAEGLSPQEVSQRLRDFVAERNWLS
;
A
#
# COMPACT_ATOMS: atom_id res chain seq x y z
N MET A 1 11.13 -3.51 -10.88
CA MET A 1 10.23 -2.70 -10.02
C MET A 1 10.87 -2.50 -8.66
N LEU A 2 10.75 -1.30 -8.10
CA LEU A 2 11.24 -0.94 -6.77
C LEU A 2 10.07 -0.98 -5.78
N PRO A 3 10.07 -1.85 -4.75
CA PRO A 3 9.04 -1.84 -3.72
C PRO A 3 9.30 -0.68 -2.75
N ILE A 4 8.29 0.16 -2.55
CA ILE A 4 8.32 1.28 -1.62
C ILE A 4 7.01 1.30 -0.83
N ILE A 5 7.10 1.58 0.46
CA ILE A 5 5.95 1.86 1.32
C ILE A 5 6.04 3.33 1.71
N PHE A 6 5.03 4.11 1.35
CA PHE A 6 4.92 5.50 1.79
C PHE A 6 4.31 5.57 3.18
N ASN A 7 4.84 6.47 4.00
CA ASN A 7 4.12 6.94 5.17
C ASN A 7 2.97 7.83 4.70
N GLU A 8 1.74 7.49 5.09
CA GLU A 8 0.52 8.20 4.66
C GLU A 8 0.55 9.69 5.00
N ALA A 9 1.16 10.07 6.13
CA ALA A 9 1.30 11.47 6.54
C ALA A 9 2.29 12.27 5.67
N ALA A 10 3.19 11.58 4.96
CA ALA A 10 4.22 12.22 4.14
C ALA A 10 3.78 12.48 2.70
N VAL A 11 2.65 11.93 2.26
CA VAL A 11 2.22 11.99 0.87
C VAL A 11 0.82 12.56 0.72
N LYS A 12 0.68 13.58 -0.12
CA LYS A 12 -0.64 14.04 -0.58
C LYS A 12 -1.03 13.26 -1.82
N VAL A 13 -2.18 12.59 -1.74
CA VAL A 13 -2.70 11.71 -2.78
C VAL A 13 -3.93 12.35 -3.42
N GLY A 14 -3.88 12.55 -4.73
CA GLY A 14 -5.02 12.95 -5.55
C GLY A 14 -5.80 11.74 -6.05
N LEU A 15 -7.09 11.90 -6.22
CA LEU A 15 -7.99 10.92 -6.79
C LEU A 15 -8.89 11.59 -7.84
N ALA A 16 -8.84 11.14 -9.08
CA ALA A 16 -9.59 11.68 -10.19
C ALA A 16 -10.40 10.60 -10.91
N GLY A 17 -11.60 10.93 -11.33
CA GLY A 17 -12.44 10.01 -12.11
C GLY A 17 -13.90 10.00 -11.70
N VAL A 18 -14.59 8.91 -12.04
CA VAL A 18 -16.04 8.75 -11.81
C VAL A 18 -16.43 7.28 -11.58
N GLY A 19 -17.62 7.07 -11.00
CA GLY A 19 -18.29 5.78 -10.91
C GLY A 19 -17.66 4.82 -9.91
N GLU A 20 -18.04 3.54 -10.01
CA GLU A 20 -17.64 2.50 -9.06
C GLU A 20 -16.13 2.28 -8.97
N ALA A 21 -15.41 2.47 -10.07
CA ALA A 21 -13.96 2.34 -10.11
C ALA A 21 -13.29 3.37 -9.18
N LEU A 22 -13.77 4.63 -9.24
CA LEU A 22 -13.32 5.69 -8.34
C LEU A 22 -13.61 5.35 -6.88
N GLU A 23 -14.80 4.88 -6.56
CA GLU A 23 -15.22 4.57 -5.20
C GLU A 23 -14.46 3.36 -4.62
N ARG A 24 -14.20 2.32 -5.44
CA ARG A 24 -13.31 1.21 -5.03
C ARG A 24 -11.92 1.70 -4.68
N ARG A 25 -11.37 2.63 -5.47
CA ARG A 25 -10.04 3.21 -5.22
C ARG A 25 -10.04 4.08 -3.96
N ARG A 26 -11.08 4.88 -3.76
CA ARG A 26 -11.28 5.68 -2.56
C ARG A 26 -11.31 4.80 -1.31
N ALA A 27 -12.11 3.74 -1.31
CA ALA A 27 -12.20 2.80 -0.20
C ALA A 27 -10.85 2.18 0.14
N ALA A 28 -10.08 1.74 -0.86
CA ALA A 28 -8.76 1.16 -0.66
C ALA A 28 -7.75 2.16 -0.08
N LEU A 29 -7.80 3.43 -0.48
CA LEU A 29 -6.97 4.49 0.08
C LEU A 29 -7.35 4.80 1.53
N THR A 30 -8.65 4.89 1.81
CA THR A 30 -9.16 5.12 3.17
C THR A 30 -8.80 3.98 4.12
N GLU A 31 -8.90 2.72 3.68
CA GLU A 31 -8.44 1.55 4.44
C GLU A 31 -6.92 1.61 4.74
N ALA A 32 -6.16 2.24 3.84
CA ALA A 32 -4.72 2.48 4.04
C ALA A 32 -4.41 3.70 4.93
N GLY A 33 -5.42 4.38 5.51
CA GLY A 33 -5.24 5.58 6.32
C GLY A 33 -5.06 6.88 5.51
N VAL A 34 -5.26 6.81 4.18
CA VAL A 34 -5.09 7.97 3.29
C VAL A 34 -6.45 8.61 3.00
N VAL A 35 -6.57 9.91 3.25
CA VAL A 35 -7.71 10.72 2.79
C VAL A 35 -7.33 11.36 1.45
N PRO A 36 -7.83 10.84 0.32
CA PRO A 36 -7.47 11.40 -0.98
C PRO A 36 -8.14 12.76 -1.21
N ILE A 37 -7.45 13.60 -1.98
CA ILE A 37 -7.97 14.89 -2.44
C ILE A 37 -8.68 14.65 -3.78
N ASP A 38 -9.94 15.03 -3.87
CA ASP A 38 -10.70 14.92 -5.13
C ASP A 38 -10.17 15.92 -6.16
N ILE A 39 -9.81 15.40 -7.32
CA ILE A 39 -9.25 16.16 -8.42
C ILE A 39 -10.22 16.11 -9.60
N PRO A 40 -10.78 17.23 -10.04
CA PRO A 40 -11.52 17.32 -11.30
C PRO A 40 -10.67 16.84 -12.48
N VAL A 41 -11.29 16.08 -13.38
CA VAL A 41 -10.60 15.54 -14.56
C VAL A 41 -9.99 16.65 -15.42
N GLN A 42 -10.63 17.82 -15.44
CA GLN A 42 -10.16 18.98 -16.20
C GLN A 42 -9.90 20.20 -15.28
N GLY A 43 -8.93 21.01 -15.64
CA GLY A 43 -8.71 22.35 -15.07
C GLY A 43 -8.11 22.44 -13.67
N ALA A 44 -7.98 21.35 -12.92
CA ALA A 44 -7.47 21.39 -11.54
C ALA A 44 -5.95 21.50 -11.47
N SER A 45 -5.46 22.21 -10.46
CA SER A 45 -4.05 22.21 -10.09
C SER A 45 -3.67 20.89 -9.42
N LEU A 46 -2.51 20.34 -9.80
CA LEU A 46 -1.91 19.16 -9.18
C LEU A 46 -0.77 19.53 -8.22
N ALA A 47 -0.59 20.82 -7.97
CA ALA A 47 0.50 21.32 -7.13
C ALA A 47 0.44 20.73 -5.70
N GLY A 48 1.57 20.27 -5.22
CA GLY A 48 1.73 19.70 -3.89
C GLY A 48 1.29 18.23 -3.75
N LEU A 49 0.66 17.63 -4.77
CA LEU A 49 0.44 16.19 -4.80
C LEU A 49 1.77 15.45 -5.00
N LYS A 50 1.82 14.20 -4.54
CA LYS A 50 2.91 13.24 -4.83
C LYS A 50 2.41 12.09 -5.67
N LEU A 51 1.20 11.64 -5.44
CA LEU A 51 0.57 10.55 -6.17
C LEU A 51 -0.79 11.01 -6.71
N LEU A 52 -1.14 10.53 -7.90
CA LEU A 52 -2.47 10.70 -8.49
C LEU A 52 -2.99 9.33 -8.93
N TYR A 53 -4.16 8.97 -8.45
CA TYR A 53 -4.93 7.83 -8.97
C TYR A 53 -6.01 8.34 -9.90
N VAL A 54 -6.13 7.68 -11.06
CA VAL A 54 -7.16 7.97 -12.08
C VAL A 54 -7.97 6.71 -12.32
N ALA A 55 -9.27 6.77 -12.14
CA ALA A 55 -10.16 5.62 -12.27
C ALA A 55 -11.50 6.00 -12.91
N GLY A 56 -12.05 5.12 -13.77
CA GLY A 56 -13.38 5.33 -14.38
C GLY A 56 -13.46 6.49 -15.36
N THR A 57 -12.34 6.89 -15.97
CA THR A 57 -12.30 7.96 -16.99
C THR A 57 -12.18 7.40 -18.40
N SER A 58 -12.42 8.25 -19.41
CA SER A 58 -12.08 7.91 -20.79
C SER A 58 -10.55 7.79 -20.96
N LYS A 59 -10.11 7.01 -21.96
CA LYS A 59 -8.66 6.87 -22.23
C LYS A 59 -8.00 8.20 -22.59
N SER A 60 -8.71 9.10 -23.26
CA SER A 60 -8.22 10.44 -23.61
C SER A 60 -8.05 11.33 -22.39
N ASP A 61 -9.02 11.33 -21.47
CA ASP A 61 -8.92 12.11 -20.23
C ASP A 61 -7.84 11.56 -19.30
N ALA A 62 -7.72 10.24 -19.21
CA ALA A 62 -6.64 9.59 -18.44
C ALA A 62 -5.26 9.98 -18.99
N ALA A 63 -5.07 9.98 -20.31
CA ALA A 63 -3.83 10.39 -20.96
C ALA A 63 -3.50 11.86 -20.67
N ALA A 64 -4.48 12.76 -20.77
CA ALA A 64 -4.30 14.17 -20.48
C ALA A 64 -3.94 14.40 -19.00
N LEU A 65 -4.61 13.71 -18.07
CA LEU A 65 -4.29 13.77 -16.64
C LEU A 65 -2.89 13.23 -16.35
N ALA A 66 -2.51 12.09 -16.96
CA ALA A 66 -1.20 11.50 -16.78
C ALA A 66 -0.07 12.42 -17.27
N ALA A 67 -0.25 13.07 -18.42
CA ALA A 67 0.72 14.04 -18.93
C ALA A 67 0.88 15.21 -17.95
N ARG A 68 -0.21 15.82 -17.52
CA ARG A 68 -0.20 16.94 -16.55
C ARG A 68 0.41 16.54 -15.21
N ALA A 69 0.14 15.31 -14.73
CA ALA A 69 0.72 14.82 -13.49
C ALA A 69 2.24 14.74 -13.59
N ARG A 70 2.77 14.18 -14.68
CA ARG A 70 4.22 14.08 -14.92
C ARG A 70 4.88 15.45 -15.05
N GLU A 71 4.26 16.40 -15.75
CA GLU A 71 4.75 17.80 -15.84
C GLU A 71 4.82 18.47 -14.46
N ALA A 72 3.90 18.13 -13.55
CA ALA A 72 3.88 18.62 -12.17
C ALA A 72 4.79 17.83 -11.21
N GLY A 73 5.51 16.79 -11.69
CA GLY A 73 6.34 15.92 -10.86
C GLY A 73 5.52 14.99 -9.94
N VAL A 74 4.29 14.67 -10.35
CA VAL A 74 3.36 13.78 -9.63
C VAL A 74 3.34 12.42 -10.30
N PHE A 75 3.60 11.34 -9.54
CA PHE A 75 3.47 9.98 -10.05
C PHE A 75 2.00 9.62 -10.26
N VAL A 76 1.69 8.95 -11.37
CA VAL A 76 0.32 8.61 -11.74
C VAL A 76 0.10 7.10 -11.82
N ASN A 77 -1.06 6.65 -11.36
CA ASN A 77 -1.59 5.33 -11.59
C ASN A 77 -2.95 5.45 -12.29
N VAL A 78 -3.08 4.88 -13.46
CA VAL A 78 -4.33 4.82 -14.22
C VAL A 78 -4.87 3.40 -14.15
N GLU A 79 -6.10 3.26 -13.64
CA GLU A 79 -6.75 1.95 -13.52
C GLU A 79 -6.89 1.30 -14.90
N ASP A 80 -6.54 0.01 -14.98
CA ASP A 80 -6.61 -0.84 -16.17
C ASP A 80 -5.78 -0.38 -17.39
N ILE A 81 -4.90 0.63 -17.26
CA ILE A 81 -4.03 1.09 -18.33
C ILE A 81 -2.55 1.10 -17.86
N PRO A 82 -1.89 -0.07 -17.81
CA PRO A 82 -0.53 -0.20 -17.25
C PRO A 82 0.52 0.70 -17.92
N GLU A 83 0.39 0.94 -19.23
CA GLU A 83 1.30 1.80 -20.00
C GLU A 83 1.24 3.29 -19.59
N MET A 84 0.19 3.70 -18.89
CA MET A 84 0.04 5.05 -18.36
C MET A 84 0.47 5.16 -16.88
N CYS A 85 0.89 4.06 -16.26
CA CYS A 85 1.22 4.02 -14.83
C CYS A 85 2.72 4.25 -14.57
N ASP A 86 3.04 5.16 -13.67
CA ASP A 86 4.40 5.34 -13.14
C ASP A 86 4.64 4.43 -11.92
N PHE A 87 3.58 3.98 -11.26
CA PHE A 87 3.60 3.02 -10.16
C PHE A 87 2.38 2.11 -10.18
N HIS A 88 2.47 0.98 -9.49
CA HIS A 88 1.37 0.02 -9.36
C HIS A 88 0.97 -0.15 -7.90
N ALA A 89 -0.35 -0.29 -7.65
CA ALA A 89 -0.87 -0.70 -6.36
C ALA A 89 -0.87 -2.24 -6.30
N PRO A 90 -0.05 -2.87 -5.42
CA PRO A 90 -0.01 -4.32 -5.30
C PRO A 90 -1.27 -4.87 -4.60
N ALA A 91 -1.52 -6.16 -4.73
CA ALA A 91 -2.49 -6.85 -3.90
C ALA A 91 -1.99 -6.88 -2.44
N THR A 92 -2.86 -6.58 -1.48
CA THR A 92 -2.45 -6.28 -0.10
C THR A 92 -3.22 -7.12 0.91
N VAL A 93 -2.52 -7.62 1.94
CA VAL A 93 -3.09 -8.12 3.19
C VAL A 93 -2.65 -7.19 4.31
N ARG A 94 -3.61 -6.66 5.05
CA ARG A 94 -3.36 -5.78 6.19
C ARG A 94 -3.93 -6.38 7.47
N ARG A 95 -3.15 -6.32 8.56
CA ARG A 95 -3.56 -6.73 9.91
C ARG A 95 -3.00 -5.70 10.90
N GLY A 96 -3.77 -4.61 11.11
CA GLY A 96 -3.22 -3.42 11.78
C GLY A 96 -2.03 -2.87 10.98
N ASP A 97 -0.89 -2.71 11.65
CA ASP A 97 0.36 -2.21 11.05
C ASP A 97 1.13 -3.28 10.27
N LEU A 98 0.76 -4.57 10.39
CA LEU A 98 1.34 -5.59 9.53
C LEU A 98 0.79 -5.44 8.11
N LEU A 99 1.69 -5.16 7.19
CA LEU A 99 1.39 -5.00 5.77
C LEU A 99 2.17 -6.03 4.95
N VAL A 100 1.45 -6.89 4.21
CA VAL A 100 2.04 -7.82 3.24
C VAL A 100 1.52 -7.50 1.86
N THR A 101 2.42 -7.33 0.90
CA THR A 101 2.07 -6.97 -0.47
C THR A 101 2.51 -8.02 -1.46
N VAL A 102 1.70 -8.25 -2.49
CA VAL A 102 1.97 -9.21 -3.57
C VAL A 102 1.91 -8.50 -4.92
N SER A 103 3.00 -8.54 -5.65
CA SER A 103 3.08 -8.01 -7.01
C SER A 103 3.65 -9.05 -7.96
N THR A 104 3.08 -9.14 -9.15
CA THR A 104 3.58 -9.98 -10.26
C THR A 104 4.14 -9.13 -11.40
N GLY A 105 4.40 -7.85 -11.14
CA GLY A 105 4.87 -6.93 -12.16
C GLY A 105 3.85 -6.62 -13.26
N GLY A 106 2.56 -6.72 -12.96
CA GLY A 106 1.50 -6.58 -13.96
C GLY A 106 1.33 -7.81 -14.86
N ARG A 107 2.21 -8.81 -14.78
CA ARG A 107 2.22 -9.98 -15.70
C ARG A 107 1.12 -10.99 -15.40
N ALA A 108 0.68 -11.10 -14.15
CA ALA A 108 -0.32 -12.07 -13.74
C ALA A 108 -1.15 -11.54 -12.55
N PRO A 109 -2.04 -10.56 -12.74
CA PRO A 109 -2.82 -9.96 -11.65
C PRO A 109 -3.73 -10.98 -10.95
N GLY A 110 -4.26 -11.96 -11.68
CA GLY A 110 -5.01 -13.08 -11.09
C GLY A 110 -4.19 -13.91 -10.12
N LEU A 111 -2.92 -14.19 -10.42
CA LEU A 111 -2.03 -14.92 -9.52
C LEU A 111 -1.72 -14.08 -8.27
N ALA A 112 -1.46 -12.79 -8.40
CA ALA A 112 -1.25 -11.91 -7.26
C ALA A 112 -2.47 -11.92 -6.31
N ARG A 113 -3.69 -11.92 -6.87
CA ARG A 113 -4.93 -12.03 -6.12
C ARG A 113 -5.04 -13.37 -5.38
N LEU A 114 -4.77 -14.49 -6.06
CA LEU A 114 -4.83 -15.82 -5.42
C LEU A 114 -3.82 -15.96 -4.28
N ILE A 115 -2.58 -15.47 -4.46
CA ILE A 115 -1.57 -15.46 -3.40
C ILE A 115 -2.03 -14.56 -2.24
N ARG A 116 -2.57 -13.38 -2.50
CA ARG A 116 -3.14 -12.51 -1.47
C ARG A 116 -4.25 -13.22 -0.67
N GLU A 117 -5.16 -13.94 -1.36
CA GLU A 117 -6.25 -14.69 -0.72
C GLU A 117 -5.70 -15.83 0.16
N TRP A 118 -4.70 -16.54 -0.30
CA TRP A 118 -4.01 -17.56 0.47
C TRP A 118 -3.32 -16.98 1.70
N LEU A 119 -2.55 -15.91 1.55
CA LEU A 119 -1.91 -15.20 2.65
C LEU A 119 -2.93 -14.66 3.66
N SER A 120 -4.07 -14.15 3.20
CA SER A 120 -5.12 -13.63 4.06
C SER A 120 -5.75 -14.72 4.95
N LYS A 121 -5.77 -15.98 4.48
CA LYS A 121 -6.21 -17.14 5.28
C LYS A 121 -5.14 -17.60 6.27
N LYS A 122 -3.86 -17.45 5.92
CA LYS A 122 -2.72 -17.82 6.78
C LYS A 122 -2.44 -16.78 7.86
N LEU A 123 -2.64 -15.52 7.53
CA LEU A 123 -2.45 -14.39 8.43
C LEU A 123 -3.82 -13.90 8.90
N GLY A 124 -4.34 -14.50 9.96
CA GLY A 124 -5.63 -14.14 10.56
C GLY A 124 -5.60 -12.78 11.28
N SER A 125 -6.73 -12.38 11.87
CA SER A 125 -6.86 -11.09 12.56
C SER A 125 -6.00 -10.98 13.83
N GLU A 126 -5.57 -12.11 14.39
CA GLU A 126 -4.71 -12.20 15.56
C GLU A 126 -3.32 -11.57 15.32
N TRP A 127 -2.86 -11.49 14.08
CA TRP A 127 -1.56 -10.91 13.73
C TRP A 127 -1.41 -9.43 14.12
N ASN A 128 -2.51 -8.69 14.24
CA ASN A 128 -2.46 -7.34 14.81
C ASN A 128 -1.92 -7.36 16.25
N ARG A 129 -2.55 -8.18 17.11
CA ARG A 129 -2.13 -8.32 18.52
C ARG A 129 -0.75 -8.96 18.66
N GLN A 130 -0.39 -9.88 17.76
CA GLN A 130 0.93 -10.51 17.75
C GLN A 130 2.02 -9.49 17.43
N LEU A 131 1.78 -8.58 16.47
CA LEU A 131 2.71 -7.50 16.15
C LEU A 131 2.89 -6.54 17.33
N GLU A 132 1.81 -6.15 18.00
CA GLU A 132 1.86 -5.31 19.21
C GLU A 132 2.70 -5.99 20.30
N ALA A 133 2.43 -7.26 20.59
CA ALA A 133 3.19 -8.02 21.58
C ALA A 133 4.70 -8.11 21.27
N ILE A 134 5.06 -8.26 19.98
CA ILE A 134 6.46 -8.23 19.52
C ILE A 134 7.07 -6.84 19.71
N SER A 135 6.32 -5.80 19.36
CA SER A 135 6.78 -4.42 19.49
C SER A 135 7.12 -4.07 20.95
N ASP A 136 6.23 -4.43 21.88
CA ASP A 136 6.42 -4.21 23.32
C ASP A 136 7.63 -4.97 23.85
N ARG A 137 7.77 -6.26 23.50
CA ARG A 137 8.92 -7.07 23.88
C ARG A 137 10.22 -6.50 23.34
N ARG A 138 10.23 -6.07 22.10
CA ARG A 138 11.39 -5.45 21.47
C ARG A 138 11.80 -4.15 22.18
N ALA A 139 10.85 -3.32 22.57
CA ALA A 139 11.10 -2.11 23.34
C ALA A 139 11.71 -2.44 24.71
N GLN A 140 11.15 -3.43 25.41
CA GLN A 140 11.66 -3.91 26.70
C GLN A 140 13.10 -4.42 26.58
N TRP A 141 13.41 -5.32 25.64
CA TRP A 141 14.76 -5.85 25.46
C TRP A 141 15.80 -4.78 25.12
N ARG A 142 15.39 -3.75 24.38
CA ARG A 142 16.26 -2.59 24.14
C ARG A 142 16.52 -1.78 25.41
N ALA A 143 15.50 -1.58 26.24
CA ALA A 143 15.65 -0.90 27.53
C ALA A 143 16.54 -1.68 28.51
N GLU A 144 16.56 -3.01 28.41
CA GLU A 144 17.48 -3.91 29.14
C GLU A 144 18.94 -3.86 28.63
N GLY A 145 19.20 -3.09 27.55
CA GLY A 145 20.54 -2.90 26.99
C GLY A 145 21.00 -3.99 26.02
N LEU A 146 20.09 -4.85 25.54
CA LEU A 146 20.44 -5.90 24.58
C LEU A 146 20.88 -5.29 23.23
N SER A 147 21.90 -5.89 22.65
CA SER A 147 22.38 -5.57 21.31
C SER A 147 21.34 -5.93 20.23
N PRO A 148 21.40 -5.34 19.03
CA PRO A 148 20.50 -5.68 17.93
C PRO A 148 20.50 -7.17 17.58
N GLN A 149 21.64 -7.86 17.74
CA GLN A 149 21.76 -9.29 17.46
C GLN A 149 21.02 -10.14 18.51
N GLU A 150 21.18 -9.81 19.80
CA GLU A 150 20.45 -10.47 20.89
C GLU A 150 18.95 -10.26 20.80
N VAL A 151 18.50 -9.03 20.48
CA VAL A 151 17.08 -8.73 20.23
C VAL A 151 16.55 -9.59 19.07
N SER A 152 17.31 -9.72 17.99
CA SER A 152 16.92 -10.54 16.84
C SER A 152 16.84 -12.03 17.18
N GLN A 153 17.75 -12.54 18.05
CA GLN A 153 17.69 -13.92 18.49
C GLN A 153 16.47 -14.17 19.40
N ARG A 154 16.26 -13.31 20.39
CA ARG A 154 15.08 -13.40 21.28
C ARG A 154 13.76 -13.32 20.52
N LEU A 155 13.70 -12.52 19.46
CA LEU A 155 12.51 -12.46 18.60
C LEU A 155 12.24 -13.81 17.91
N ARG A 156 13.28 -14.45 17.36
CA ARG A 156 13.13 -15.78 16.75
C ARG A 156 12.61 -16.80 17.74
N ASP A 157 13.20 -16.84 18.93
CA ASP A 157 12.81 -17.75 19.99
C ASP A 157 11.36 -17.50 20.44
N PHE A 158 10.99 -16.24 20.65
CA PHE A 158 9.65 -15.82 21.03
C PHE A 158 8.57 -16.23 20.01
N VAL A 159 8.87 -16.11 18.72
CA VAL A 159 7.95 -16.52 17.63
C VAL A 159 7.87 -18.03 17.52
N ALA A 160 9.02 -18.73 17.65
CA ALA A 160 9.11 -20.19 17.58
C ALA A 160 8.36 -20.87 18.73
N GLU A 161 8.53 -20.41 19.98
CA GLU A 161 7.82 -20.93 21.16
C GLU A 161 6.30 -20.86 21.04
N ARG A 162 5.80 -19.90 20.25
CA ARG A 162 4.37 -19.67 20.02
C ARG A 162 3.83 -20.31 18.75
N ASN A 163 4.74 -20.90 17.99
CA ASN A 163 4.39 -21.59 16.73
C ASN A 163 3.62 -20.69 15.73
N TRP A 164 4.00 -19.38 15.67
CA TRP A 164 3.24 -18.41 14.87
C TRP A 164 3.51 -18.51 13.35
N LEU A 165 4.64 -19.08 12.96
CA LEU A 165 5.06 -19.22 11.55
C LEU A 165 5.18 -20.69 11.12
N SER A 166 4.37 -21.57 11.66
CA SER A 166 4.32 -22.99 11.31
C SER A 166 3.27 -23.31 10.24
#